data_dae3f5b2992e3005783ea240034a4bdd
#
_entry.id   dae3f5b2992e3005783ea240034a4bdd
#
_cell.length_a   1.000
_cell.length_b   1.000
_cell.length_c   1.000
_cell.angle_alpha   90.00
_cell.angle_beta   90.00
_cell.angle_gamma   90.00
#
_symmetry.space_group_name_H-M   'P 1'
#
loop_
_entity.id
_entity.type
_entity.pdbx_description
1 polymer ?
#
loop_
_entity_poly.entity_id
_entity_poly.type
_entity_poly.pdbx_seq_one_letter_code
_entity_poly.pdbx_strand_id
1 'polypeptide(L)'
;NRVRRQRQMCIRDSRMPAGNGFVFGNPRLDWGYESKPQNALNGRTIYYPRGKALGGSSIVNGMIYMRGVRADYDGWRQSGLTGWGYDDLLPYFRRSESSRDRNDEFHGRNGPLKTEPAANFGVLDQAFIDAAVAAGHEHIDDFNGPCRTGVARVDSTVSKGVRQSSAIAYLDRKRSNLALLTNRQVARVRIKNGRANAVETVSGEVI
;
A
#
# COMPACT_ATOMS: atom_id res chain seq x y z
N ASN A 1 6.18 -26.24 -18.81
CA ASN A 1 5.08 -25.41 -19.32
C ASN A 1 3.96 -25.11 -18.31
N ARG A 2 3.59 -26.04 -17.42
CA ARG A 2 2.56 -25.83 -16.39
C ARG A 2 2.99 -24.78 -15.35
N VAL A 3 4.23 -24.83 -14.88
CA VAL A 3 4.81 -23.88 -13.90
C VAL A 3 4.90 -22.45 -14.50
N ARG A 4 5.23 -22.32 -15.79
CA ARG A 4 5.32 -21.02 -16.47
C ARG A 4 3.94 -20.38 -16.65
N ARG A 5 2.91 -21.17 -17.00
CA ARG A 5 1.51 -20.71 -17.09
C ARG A 5 0.94 -20.31 -15.73
N GLN A 6 1.24 -21.06 -14.66
CA GLN A 6 0.80 -20.72 -13.30
C GLN A 6 1.47 -19.46 -12.76
N ARG A 7 2.78 -19.22 -13.04
CA ARG A 7 3.45 -17.95 -12.68
C ARG A 7 2.85 -16.77 -13.43
N GLN A 8 2.50 -16.92 -14.69
CA GLN A 8 1.83 -15.88 -15.48
C GLN A 8 0.40 -15.59 -14.99
N MET A 9 -0.34 -16.60 -14.55
CA MET A 9 -1.69 -16.42 -13.97
C MET A 9 -1.65 -15.63 -12.68
N CYS A 10 -0.79 -16.00 -11.73
CA CYS A 10 -0.64 -15.26 -10.46
C CYS A 10 -0.21 -13.80 -10.64
N ILE A 11 0.68 -13.51 -11.61
CA ILE A 11 1.11 -12.14 -11.95
C ILE A 11 -0.06 -11.36 -12.56
N ARG A 12 -0.85 -12.00 -13.40
CA ARG A 12 -2.02 -11.38 -14.06
C ARG A 12 -3.09 -11.02 -13.02
N ASP A 13 -3.41 -11.93 -12.12
CA ASP A 13 -4.46 -11.75 -11.10
C ASP A 13 -4.07 -10.65 -10.08
N SER A 14 -2.81 -10.59 -9.68
CA SER A 14 -2.32 -9.54 -8.77
C SER A 14 -2.17 -8.15 -9.43
N ARG A 15 -2.13 -8.06 -10.77
CA ARG A 15 -2.09 -6.80 -11.52
C ARG A 15 -3.47 -6.22 -11.79
N MET A 16 -4.50 -7.05 -11.81
CA MET A 16 -5.86 -6.64 -12.08
C MET A 16 -6.51 -6.07 -10.80
N PRO A 17 -6.99 -4.82 -10.80
CA PRO A 17 -7.63 -4.22 -9.62
C PRO A 17 -8.78 -5.05 -9.05
N ALA A 18 -9.65 -5.57 -9.90
CA ALA A 18 -10.77 -6.44 -9.52
C ALA A 18 -10.34 -7.84 -9.03
N GLY A 19 -9.06 -8.18 -9.14
CA GLY A 19 -8.52 -9.49 -8.76
C GLY A 19 -8.42 -9.75 -7.26
N ASN A 20 -8.74 -8.79 -6.40
CA ASN A 20 -8.65 -8.94 -4.95
C ASN A 20 -9.39 -10.17 -4.40
N GLY A 21 -10.59 -10.45 -4.94
CA GLY A 21 -11.38 -11.61 -4.52
C GLY A 21 -10.72 -12.97 -4.78
N PHE A 22 -9.76 -13.04 -5.71
CA PHE A 22 -9.02 -14.27 -6.02
C PHE A 22 -7.70 -14.41 -5.24
N VAL A 23 -7.29 -13.36 -4.54
CA VAL A 23 -6.01 -13.32 -3.82
C VAL A 23 -6.20 -13.67 -2.36
N PHE A 24 -7.27 -13.20 -1.74
CA PHE A 24 -7.56 -13.49 -0.33
C PHE A 24 -7.78 -14.99 -0.10
N GLY A 25 -7.11 -15.53 0.91
CA GLY A 25 -7.16 -16.96 1.24
C GLY A 25 -6.46 -17.88 0.23
N ASN A 26 -5.85 -17.35 -0.82
CA ASN A 26 -5.05 -18.13 -1.75
C ASN A 26 -3.66 -18.39 -1.14
N PRO A 27 -3.30 -19.62 -0.74
CA PRO A 27 -2.05 -19.91 -0.02
C PRO A 27 -0.78 -19.63 -0.81
N ARG A 28 -0.90 -19.36 -2.11
CA ARG A 28 0.21 -18.97 -2.98
C ARG A 28 0.49 -17.47 -2.95
N LEU A 29 -0.52 -16.66 -2.64
CA LEU A 29 -0.48 -15.19 -2.71
C LEU A 29 -0.77 -14.53 -1.37
N ASP A 30 -1.28 -15.28 -0.40
CA ASP A 30 -1.64 -14.81 0.92
C ASP A 30 -0.99 -15.70 2.00
N TRP A 31 -0.48 -15.08 3.06
CA TRP A 31 0.05 -15.78 4.21
C TRP A 31 -1.04 -16.42 5.08
N GLY A 32 -2.29 -15.93 4.98
CA GLY A 32 -3.43 -16.45 5.73
C GLY A 32 -3.29 -16.29 7.25
N TYR A 33 -2.74 -15.16 7.72
CA TYR A 33 -2.59 -14.94 9.16
C TYR A 33 -3.93 -14.71 9.84
N GLU A 34 -4.03 -15.15 11.08
CA GLU A 34 -5.14 -14.88 11.98
C GLU A 34 -4.64 -14.31 13.30
N SER A 35 -5.43 -13.43 13.90
CA SER A 35 -5.16 -12.96 15.26
C SER A 35 -5.36 -14.09 16.27
N LYS A 36 -4.75 -13.94 17.45
CA LYS A 36 -5.20 -14.74 18.60
C LYS A 36 -6.64 -14.37 18.94
N PRO A 37 -7.41 -15.28 19.59
CA PRO A 37 -8.74 -14.94 20.09
C PRO A 37 -8.73 -13.66 20.91
N GLN A 38 -9.66 -12.75 20.63
CA GLN A 38 -9.76 -11.44 21.28
C GLN A 38 -10.90 -11.46 22.28
N ASN A 39 -10.61 -11.39 23.58
CA ASN A 39 -11.64 -11.43 24.63
C ASN A 39 -12.66 -10.31 24.49
N ALA A 40 -12.23 -9.08 24.14
CA ALA A 40 -13.10 -7.95 23.88
C ALA A 40 -14.03 -8.11 22.66
N LEU A 41 -13.81 -9.12 21.84
CA LEU A 41 -14.60 -9.46 20.66
C LEU A 41 -15.26 -10.84 20.79
N ASN A 42 -15.66 -11.24 22.00
CA ASN A 42 -16.29 -12.52 22.30
C ASN A 42 -15.47 -13.73 21.82
N GLY A 43 -14.16 -13.68 21.97
CA GLY A 43 -13.25 -14.77 21.59
C GLY A 43 -13.02 -14.92 20.08
N ARG A 44 -13.48 -13.98 19.24
CA ARG A 44 -13.28 -14.06 17.79
C ARG A 44 -11.80 -13.93 17.40
N THR A 45 -11.40 -14.70 16.41
CA THR A 45 -10.19 -14.45 15.62
C THR A 45 -10.50 -13.53 14.45
N ILE A 46 -9.53 -12.76 14.03
CA ILE A 46 -9.65 -11.86 12.88
C ILE A 46 -8.63 -12.32 11.82
N TYR A 47 -9.13 -12.57 10.63
CA TYR A 47 -8.28 -12.87 9.48
C TYR A 47 -7.51 -11.63 9.03
N TYR A 48 -6.18 -11.79 8.87
CA TYR A 48 -5.24 -10.75 8.46
C TYR A 48 -4.60 -11.09 7.11
N PRO A 49 -5.19 -10.68 5.99
CA PRO A 49 -4.57 -10.92 4.68
C PRO A 49 -3.23 -10.21 4.57
N ARG A 50 -2.20 -10.92 4.13
CA ARG A 50 -0.86 -10.39 3.85
C ARG A 50 -0.30 -11.02 2.59
N GLY A 51 0.10 -10.15 1.65
CA GLY A 51 0.61 -10.61 0.35
C GLY A 51 1.91 -11.42 0.47
N LYS A 52 1.90 -12.61 -0.13
CA LYS A 52 3.00 -13.59 -0.17
C LYS A 52 3.68 -13.64 -1.54
N ALA A 53 3.97 -12.47 -2.11
CA ALA A 53 4.67 -12.37 -3.38
C ALA A 53 5.50 -11.08 -3.43
N LEU A 54 6.28 -10.88 -4.51
CA LEU A 54 6.98 -9.61 -4.73
C LEU A 54 5.96 -8.46 -4.74
N GLY A 55 6.23 -7.44 -3.92
CA GLY A 55 5.33 -6.34 -3.66
C GLY A 55 4.58 -6.47 -2.33
N GLY A 56 4.67 -7.61 -1.65
CA GLY A 56 4.04 -7.82 -0.33
C GLY A 56 2.56 -7.47 -0.35
N SER A 57 2.07 -6.82 0.71
CA SER A 57 0.63 -6.50 0.81
C SER A 57 0.13 -5.47 -0.20
N SER A 58 0.99 -4.82 -0.97
CA SER A 58 0.54 -3.96 -2.08
C SER A 58 -0.09 -4.74 -3.25
N ILE A 59 0.05 -6.08 -3.28
CA ILE A 59 -0.64 -6.91 -4.27
C ILE A 59 -2.07 -7.30 -3.84
N VAL A 60 -2.43 -7.12 -2.56
CA VAL A 60 -3.71 -7.54 -1.99
C VAL A 60 -4.51 -6.39 -1.38
N ASN A 61 -3.94 -5.18 -1.24
CA ASN A 61 -4.63 -4.03 -0.67
C ASN A 61 -5.76 -3.49 -1.58
N GLY A 62 -6.62 -2.63 -1.01
CA GLY A 62 -7.70 -1.95 -1.74
C GLY A 62 -7.24 -0.83 -2.67
N MET A 63 -5.94 -0.61 -2.82
CA MET A 63 -5.34 0.41 -3.71
C MET A 63 -5.67 1.86 -3.37
N ILE A 64 -6.37 2.16 -2.30
CA ILE A 64 -6.65 3.53 -1.88
C ILE A 64 -5.33 4.24 -1.57
N TYR A 65 -5.12 5.40 -2.20
CA TYR A 65 -3.95 6.24 -1.96
C TYR A 65 -4.34 7.42 -1.07
N MET A 66 -4.07 7.27 0.21
CA MET A 66 -4.37 8.29 1.22
C MET A 66 -3.22 8.35 2.22
N ARG A 67 -2.76 9.56 2.53
CA ARG A 67 -1.71 9.81 3.54
C ARG A 67 -2.34 10.07 4.89
N GLY A 68 -1.58 10.06 5.97
CA GLY A 68 -1.98 10.60 7.26
C GLY A 68 -2.30 12.11 7.20
N VAL A 69 -3.09 12.64 8.09
CA VAL A 69 -3.32 14.09 8.19
C VAL A 69 -2.09 14.79 8.81
N ARG A 70 -1.97 16.10 8.61
CA ARG A 70 -0.86 16.89 9.18
C ARG A 70 -0.71 16.64 10.68
N ALA A 71 -1.81 16.59 11.42
CA ALA A 71 -1.81 16.38 12.86
C ALA A 71 -1.19 15.03 13.29
N ASP A 72 -1.31 13.97 12.48
CA ASP A 72 -0.70 12.67 12.78
C ASP A 72 0.82 12.80 12.82
N TYR A 73 1.42 13.40 11.80
CA TYR A 73 2.88 13.54 11.69
C TYR A 73 3.44 14.61 12.64
N ASP A 74 2.71 15.71 12.81
CA ASP A 74 3.11 16.75 13.76
C ASP A 74 3.01 16.25 15.20
N GLY A 75 2.09 15.34 15.51
CA GLY A 75 2.04 14.60 16.78
C GLY A 75 3.28 13.75 17.01
N TRP A 76 3.81 13.09 15.96
CA TRP A 76 5.07 12.36 16.07
C TRP A 76 6.24 13.29 16.38
N ARG A 77 6.34 14.42 15.68
CA ARG A 77 7.36 15.45 15.96
C ARG A 77 7.27 15.95 17.39
N GLN A 78 6.06 16.24 17.89
CA GLN A 78 5.82 16.69 19.25
C GLN A 78 6.22 15.63 20.30
N SER A 79 6.11 14.35 19.95
CA SER A 79 6.58 13.23 20.80
C SER A 79 8.11 13.05 20.78
N GLY A 80 8.87 13.98 20.20
CA GLY A 80 10.33 13.99 20.17
C GLY A 80 10.97 13.41 18.91
N LEU A 81 10.17 13.00 17.91
CA LEU A 81 10.67 12.47 16.64
C LEU A 81 10.95 13.63 15.67
N THR A 82 12.06 14.33 15.89
CA THR A 82 12.51 15.43 15.02
C THR A 82 12.68 14.96 13.57
N GLY A 83 12.20 15.75 12.61
CA GLY A 83 12.24 15.41 11.18
C GLY A 83 11.09 14.50 10.71
N TRP A 84 10.09 14.24 11.56
CA TRP A 84 8.91 13.44 11.25
C TRP A 84 7.61 14.25 11.19
N GLY A 85 7.68 15.58 11.21
CA GLY A 85 6.52 16.44 10.99
C GLY A 85 6.03 16.38 9.55
N TYR A 86 4.81 16.85 9.31
CA TYR A 86 4.20 16.79 7.98
C TYR A 86 5.06 17.48 6.91
N ASP A 87 5.59 18.67 7.19
CA ASP A 87 6.40 19.41 6.24
C ASP A 87 7.76 18.74 5.98
N ASP A 88 8.30 18.04 6.97
CA ASP A 88 9.51 17.22 6.81
C ASP A 88 9.26 16.03 5.88
N LEU A 89 8.06 15.44 5.93
CA LEU A 89 7.69 14.23 5.18
C LEU A 89 7.10 14.50 3.80
N LEU A 90 6.48 15.66 3.58
CA LEU A 90 5.85 16.01 2.30
C LEU A 90 6.79 15.88 1.08
N PRO A 91 8.07 16.30 1.13
CA PRO A 91 9.01 16.10 0.03
C PRO A 91 9.21 14.61 -0.33
N TYR A 92 9.14 13.71 0.65
CA TYR A 92 9.28 12.27 0.43
C TYR A 92 8.02 11.66 -0.18
N PHE A 93 6.84 12.10 0.25
CA PHE A 93 5.58 11.70 -0.39
C PHE A 93 5.57 12.12 -1.86
N ARG A 94 5.92 13.35 -2.16
CA ARG A 94 6.02 13.85 -3.53
C ARG A 94 7.08 13.10 -4.35
N ARG A 95 8.23 12.78 -3.77
CA ARG A 95 9.28 12.01 -4.44
C ARG A 95 8.87 10.59 -4.77
N SER A 96 8.01 9.96 -3.98
CA SER A 96 7.54 8.60 -4.21
C SER A 96 6.40 8.52 -5.23
N GLU A 97 5.65 9.59 -5.40
CA GLU A 97 4.43 9.63 -6.19
C GLU A 97 4.64 10.13 -7.62
N SER A 98 3.85 9.59 -8.53
CA SER A 98 3.60 10.13 -9.87
C SER A 98 2.10 10.25 -10.08
N SER A 99 1.52 11.35 -9.61
CA SER A 99 0.11 11.67 -9.81
C SER A 99 -0.14 12.09 -11.24
N ARG A 100 -1.24 11.60 -11.82
CA ARG A 100 -1.66 11.94 -13.16
C ARG A 100 -2.31 13.32 -13.24
N ASP A 101 -3.21 13.62 -12.30
CA ASP A 101 -4.17 14.70 -12.45
C ASP A 101 -4.15 15.71 -11.27
N ARG A 102 -3.22 15.57 -10.30
CA ARG A 102 -3.18 16.41 -9.09
C ARG A 102 -2.19 17.56 -9.18
N ASN A 103 -2.40 18.56 -8.32
CA ASN A 103 -1.55 19.74 -8.18
C ASN A 103 -0.17 19.38 -7.57
N ASP A 104 0.87 20.05 -8.03
CA ASP A 104 2.27 19.83 -7.62
C ASP A 104 2.59 20.30 -6.19
N GLU A 105 1.75 21.12 -5.55
CA GLU A 105 1.98 21.58 -4.19
C GLU A 105 1.99 20.41 -3.18
N PHE A 106 1.03 19.51 -3.28
CA PHE A 106 0.92 18.33 -2.42
C PHE A 106 1.35 17.03 -3.10
N HIS A 107 1.41 17.00 -4.43
CA HIS A 107 1.62 15.82 -5.24
C HIS A 107 2.92 15.83 -6.01
N GLY A 108 3.49 14.62 -6.21
CA GLY A 108 4.62 14.40 -7.10
C GLY A 108 4.18 13.95 -8.48
N ARG A 109 5.01 14.23 -9.50
CA ARG A 109 4.74 13.82 -10.90
C ARG A 109 5.75 12.83 -11.46
N ASN A 110 6.89 12.68 -10.82
CA ASN A 110 8.03 11.94 -11.36
C ASN A 110 8.45 10.75 -10.48
N GLY A 111 7.66 10.43 -9.46
CA GLY A 111 7.94 9.31 -8.58
C GLY A 111 7.66 7.95 -9.23
N PRO A 112 8.12 6.87 -8.64
CA PRO A 112 7.93 5.53 -9.17
C PRO A 112 6.50 4.99 -9.00
N LEU A 113 5.77 5.43 -7.98
CA LEU A 113 4.42 4.96 -7.67
C LEU A 113 3.39 5.83 -8.41
N LYS A 114 2.75 5.26 -9.41
CA LYS A 114 1.72 5.96 -10.19
C LYS A 114 0.39 5.93 -9.46
N THR A 115 -0.26 7.09 -9.42
CA THR A 115 -1.59 7.28 -8.84
C THR A 115 -2.51 7.97 -9.83
N GLU A 116 -3.79 7.64 -9.77
CA GLU A 116 -4.85 8.31 -10.55
C GLU A 116 -6.17 8.23 -9.78
N PRO A 117 -7.14 9.12 -10.03
CA PRO A 117 -8.46 9.03 -9.43
C PRO A 117 -9.09 7.65 -9.71
N ALA A 118 -9.79 7.08 -8.72
CA ALA A 118 -10.36 5.75 -8.83
C ALA A 118 -11.26 5.63 -10.07
N ALA A 119 -10.96 4.69 -10.97
CA ALA A 119 -11.58 4.61 -12.28
C ALA A 119 -13.07 4.21 -12.26
N ASN A 120 -13.47 3.40 -11.27
CA ASN A 120 -14.82 2.87 -11.16
C ASN A 120 -15.75 3.81 -10.38
N PHE A 121 -15.83 5.07 -10.82
CA PHE A 121 -16.73 6.05 -10.24
C PHE A 121 -18.01 6.08 -11.04
N GLY A 122 -19.08 5.55 -10.47
CA GLY A 122 -20.39 5.37 -11.13
C GLY A 122 -21.48 6.29 -10.57
N VAL A 123 -22.69 6.07 -11.06
CA VAL A 123 -23.88 6.84 -10.66
C VAL A 123 -24.14 6.75 -9.14
N LEU A 124 -23.93 5.58 -8.53
CA LEU A 124 -24.15 5.39 -7.10
C LEU A 124 -23.09 6.12 -6.26
N ASP A 125 -21.84 6.17 -6.74
CA ASP A 125 -20.77 6.91 -6.04
C ASP A 125 -21.05 8.42 -6.08
N GLN A 126 -21.53 8.94 -7.21
CA GLN A 126 -21.95 10.33 -7.32
C GLN A 126 -23.15 10.61 -6.42
N ALA A 127 -24.16 9.76 -6.43
CA ALA A 127 -25.34 9.90 -5.56
C ALA A 127 -24.96 9.90 -4.07
N PHE A 128 -23.96 9.11 -3.67
CA PHE A 128 -23.43 9.12 -2.30
C PHE A 128 -22.78 10.46 -1.97
N ILE A 129 -21.97 11.01 -2.85
CA ILE A 129 -21.34 12.33 -2.65
C ILE A 129 -22.41 13.41 -2.55
N ASP A 130 -23.38 13.42 -3.46
CA ASP A 130 -24.46 14.41 -3.48
C ASP A 130 -25.30 14.35 -2.19
N ALA A 131 -25.62 13.15 -1.71
CA ALA A 131 -26.33 12.94 -0.45
C ALA A 131 -25.52 13.41 0.77
N ALA A 132 -24.21 13.16 0.78
CA ALA A 132 -23.35 13.61 1.86
C ALA A 132 -23.24 15.15 1.89
N VAL A 133 -23.14 15.79 0.73
CA VAL A 133 -23.16 17.26 0.61
C VAL A 133 -24.50 17.82 1.07
N ALA A 134 -25.61 17.22 0.68
CA ALA A 134 -26.94 17.61 1.13
C ALA A 134 -27.13 17.44 2.65
N ALA A 135 -26.41 16.49 3.26
CA ALA A 135 -26.36 16.29 4.71
C ALA A 135 -25.41 17.25 5.45
N GLY A 136 -24.76 18.19 4.73
CA GLY A 136 -23.90 19.22 5.31
C GLY A 136 -22.42 18.90 5.35
N HIS A 137 -21.96 17.81 4.69
CA HIS A 137 -20.55 17.54 4.54
C HIS A 137 -19.96 18.39 3.40
N GLU A 138 -18.73 18.88 3.58
CA GLU A 138 -18.00 19.63 2.56
C GLU A 138 -17.58 18.69 1.41
N HIS A 139 -17.83 19.11 0.18
CA HIS A 139 -17.20 18.47 -0.99
C HIS A 139 -15.76 18.97 -1.11
N ILE A 140 -14.80 18.05 -1.08
CA ILE A 140 -13.38 18.34 -1.29
C ILE A 140 -12.90 17.68 -2.57
N ASP A 141 -11.86 18.21 -3.17
CA ASP A 141 -11.33 17.62 -4.41
C ASP A 141 -10.28 16.56 -4.16
N ASP A 142 -9.61 16.59 -2.99
CA ASP A 142 -8.43 15.80 -2.73
C ASP A 142 -8.21 15.52 -1.25
N PHE A 143 -8.22 14.24 -0.88
CA PHE A 143 -7.89 13.81 0.49
C PHE A 143 -6.40 13.94 0.85
N ASN A 144 -5.52 14.18 -0.10
CA ASN A 144 -4.08 14.42 0.13
C ASN A 144 -3.70 15.90 0.01
N GLY A 145 -4.68 16.76 -0.25
CA GLY A 145 -4.56 18.21 -0.37
C GLY A 145 -4.61 18.97 0.96
N PRO A 146 -4.88 20.26 0.92
CA PRO A 146 -4.88 21.13 2.12
C PRO A 146 -6.05 20.86 3.06
N CYS A 147 -7.25 20.60 2.52
CA CYS A 147 -8.45 20.24 3.27
C CYS A 147 -8.71 18.74 3.15
N ARG A 148 -8.94 18.07 4.28
CA ARG A 148 -9.08 16.62 4.34
C ARG A 148 -10.35 16.15 5.04
N THR A 149 -11.17 17.09 5.47
CA THR A 149 -12.47 16.81 6.09
C THR A 149 -13.56 17.06 5.06
N GLY A 150 -14.25 16.03 4.68
CA GLY A 150 -15.29 16.14 3.66
C GLY A 150 -15.54 14.84 2.92
N VAL A 151 -16.18 14.93 1.76
CA VAL A 151 -16.48 13.82 0.86
C VAL A 151 -15.85 14.09 -0.50
N ALA A 152 -15.20 13.07 -1.06
CA ALA A 152 -14.53 13.16 -2.35
C ALA A 152 -14.37 11.79 -3.01
N ARG A 153 -14.02 11.82 -4.28
CA ARG A 153 -13.47 10.67 -4.98
C ARG A 153 -12.02 10.44 -4.54
N VAL A 154 -11.71 9.21 -4.10
CA VAL A 154 -10.35 8.86 -3.68
C VAL A 154 -9.40 8.67 -4.86
N ASP A 155 -8.13 8.92 -4.63
CA ASP A 155 -7.08 8.48 -5.54
C ASP A 155 -6.70 7.02 -5.26
N SER A 156 -6.22 6.35 -6.29
CA SER A 156 -5.84 4.94 -6.22
C SER A 156 -4.43 4.69 -6.75
N THR A 157 -3.76 3.66 -6.23
CA THR A 157 -2.50 3.14 -6.76
C THR A 157 -2.80 2.22 -7.96
N VAL A 158 -3.43 2.82 -8.97
CA VAL A 158 -3.74 2.20 -10.26
C VAL A 158 -3.19 3.11 -11.35
N SER A 159 -2.80 2.56 -12.47
CA SER A 159 -2.48 3.32 -13.67
C SER A 159 -2.84 2.53 -14.91
N LYS A 160 -3.64 3.12 -15.78
CA LYS A 160 -4.13 2.50 -17.02
C LYS A 160 -4.79 1.13 -16.75
N GLY A 161 -5.60 1.05 -15.70
CA GLY A 161 -6.29 -0.18 -15.31
C GLY A 161 -5.40 -1.25 -14.68
N VAL A 162 -4.14 -0.94 -14.35
CA VAL A 162 -3.18 -1.87 -13.74
C VAL A 162 -2.82 -1.40 -12.34
N ARG A 163 -2.96 -2.30 -11.35
CA ARG A 163 -2.48 -2.10 -9.98
C ARG A 163 -1.00 -1.74 -9.96
N GLN A 164 -0.64 -0.70 -9.28
CA GLN A 164 0.73 -0.26 -9.03
C GLN A 164 1.21 -0.82 -7.69
N SER A 165 1.64 -2.10 -7.70
CA SER A 165 2.28 -2.68 -6.51
C SER A 165 3.67 -2.08 -6.29
N SER A 166 4.19 -2.19 -5.07
CA SER A 166 5.57 -1.76 -4.78
C SER A 166 6.61 -2.50 -5.63
N ALA A 167 6.32 -3.73 -6.06
CA ALA A 167 7.19 -4.44 -7.00
C ALA A 167 7.23 -3.73 -8.37
N ILE A 168 6.08 -3.35 -8.92
CA ILE A 168 6.01 -2.63 -10.19
C ILE A 168 6.68 -1.26 -10.06
N ALA A 169 6.38 -0.53 -8.97
CA ALA A 169 6.88 0.81 -8.77
C ALA A 169 8.41 0.86 -8.56
N TYR A 170 8.97 -0.08 -7.81
CA TYR A 170 10.35 0.02 -7.32
C TYR A 170 11.30 -1.07 -7.82
N LEU A 171 10.79 -2.23 -8.27
CA LEU A 171 11.61 -3.37 -8.71
C LEU A 171 11.57 -3.63 -10.22
N ASP A 172 10.73 -2.91 -10.97
CA ASP A 172 10.61 -3.07 -12.43
C ASP A 172 11.87 -2.60 -13.19
N ARG A 173 12.74 -1.83 -12.53
CA ARG A 173 14.00 -1.36 -13.07
C ARG A 173 15.15 -2.25 -12.59
N LYS A 174 15.86 -2.89 -13.51
CA LYS A 174 17.10 -3.60 -13.19
C LYS A 174 18.11 -2.62 -12.59
N ARG A 175 18.53 -2.89 -11.38
CA ARG A 175 19.57 -2.14 -10.67
C ARG A 175 20.75 -3.07 -10.42
N SER A 176 21.94 -2.67 -10.82
CA SER A 176 23.16 -3.47 -10.67
C SER A 176 23.55 -3.73 -9.21
N ASN A 177 23.12 -2.84 -8.32
CA ASN A 177 23.40 -2.91 -6.87
C ASN A 177 22.25 -3.52 -6.05
N LEU A 178 21.27 -4.19 -6.69
CA LEU A 178 20.14 -4.81 -6.01
C LEU A 178 20.03 -6.29 -6.34
N ALA A 179 20.20 -7.14 -5.34
CA ALA A 179 19.94 -8.58 -5.44
C ALA A 179 18.56 -8.89 -4.84
N LEU A 180 17.73 -9.64 -5.55
CA LEU A 180 16.43 -10.11 -5.10
C LEU A 180 16.50 -11.59 -4.76
N LEU A 181 16.42 -11.92 -3.49
CA LEU A 181 16.38 -13.28 -2.99
C LEU A 181 14.93 -13.67 -2.69
N THR A 182 14.32 -14.42 -3.59
CA THR A 182 12.95 -14.92 -3.42
C THR A 182 12.95 -16.30 -2.76
N ASN A 183 11.78 -16.71 -2.22
CA ASN A 183 11.62 -17.98 -1.48
C ASN A 183 12.58 -18.08 -0.28
N ARG A 184 12.85 -16.95 0.36
CA ARG A 184 13.68 -16.84 1.56
C ARG A 184 12.82 -16.24 2.68
N GLN A 185 12.06 -17.08 3.38
CA GLN A 185 11.30 -16.64 4.53
C GLN A 185 12.25 -16.41 5.71
N VAL A 186 12.29 -15.18 6.20
CA VAL A 186 13.12 -14.80 7.34
C VAL A 186 12.47 -15.31 8.63
N ALA A 187 13.24 -16.03 9.44
CA ALA A 187 12.85 -16.48 10.78
C ALA A 187 13.19 -15.43 11.83
N ARG A 188 14.40 -14.84 11.74
CA ARG A 188 14.84 -13.82 12.69
C ARG A 188 15.92 -12.91 12.12
N VAL A 189 16.04 -11.72 12.70
CA VAL A 189 17.19 -10.82 12.49
C VAL A 189 18.26 -11.16 13.54
N ARG A 190 19.50 -11.35 13.11
CA ARG A 190 20.64 -11.54 14.00
C ARG A 190 21.20 -10.19 14.43
N ILE A 191 21.27 -9.99 15.73
CA ILE A 191 21.81 -8.76 16.32
C ILE A 191 23.10 -9.12 17.07
N LYS A 192 24.18 -8.40 16.79
CA LYS A 192 25.45 -8.50 17.50
C LYS A 192 25.91 -7.10 17.88
N ASN A 193 26.25 -6.90 19.16
CA ASN A 193 26.69 -5.61 19.69
C ASN A 193 25.72 -4.45 19.37
N GLY A 194 24.41 -4.68 19.52
CA GLY A 194 23.37 -3.67 19.25
C GLY A 194 23.08 -3.38 17.76
N ARG A 195 23.73 -4.10 16.82
CA ARG A 195 23.56 -3.89 15.38
C ARG A 195 23.02 -5.15 14.71
N ALA A 196 22.06 -4.98 13.80
CA ALA A 196 21.63 -6.04 12.90
C ALA A 196 22.78 -6.32 11.91
N ASN A 197 23.25 -7.57 11.86
CA ASN A 197 24.38 -7.97 11.03
C ASN A 197 24.06 -9.09 10.03
N ALA A 198 22.91 -9.76 10.19
CA ALA A 198 22.45 -10.79 9.27
C ALA A 198 20.96 -11.06 9.46
N VAL A 199 20.35 -11.78 8.54
CA VAL A 199 19.06 -12.43 8.70
C VAL A 199 19.23 -13.94 8.63
N GLU A 200 18.43 -14.66 9.40
CA GLU A 200 18.38 -16.11 9.36
C GLU A 200 17.04 -16.55 8.79
N THR A 201 17.06 -17.41 7.80
CA THR A 201 15.85 -17.92 7.15
C THR A 201 15.28 -19.12 7.91
N VAL A 202 14.03 -19.46 7.63
CA VAL A 202 13.39 -20.68 8.17
C VAL A 202 14.13 -21.96 7.76
N SER A 203 14.84 -21.95 6.62
CA SER A 203 15.68 -23.06 6.19
C SER A 203 17.06 -23.12 6.85
N GLY A 204 17.38 -22.18 7.74
CA GLY A 204 18.68 -22.10 8.43
C GLY A 204 19.79 -21.37 7.66
N GLU A 205 19.50 -20.88 6.44
CA GLU A 205 20.46 -20.05 5.68
C GLU A 205 20.68 -18.71 6.39
N VAL A 206 21.90 -18.24 6.47
CA VAL A 206 22.27 -16.94 7.02
C VAL A 206 22.71 -16.02 5.88
N ILE A 207 22.08 -14.85 5.77
CA ILE A 207 22.29 -13.87 4.71
C ILE A 207 22.72 -12.54 5.32
#